data_bbdb8f348a665476f8e79e3e3a3432bd
#
_entry.id   bbdb8f348a665476f8e79e3e3a3432bd
#
_cell.length_a   1.000
_cell.length_b   1.000
_cell.length_c   1.000
_cell.angle_alpha   90.00
_cell.angle_beta   90.00
_cell.angle_gamma   90.00
#
_symmetry.space_group_name_H-M   'P 1'
#
loop_
_entity.id
_entity.type
_entity.pdbx_description
1 polymer ?
#
loop_
_entity_poly.entity_id
_entity_poly.type
_entity_poly.pdbx_seq_one_letter_code
_entity_poly.pdbx_strand_id
1 'polypeptide(L)'
;QMCIRDRNGVIRRYVYPVLTRQHIPLEWRYDFNPATNPCCMERIGFNATMNSGALKWNGKYLMVVRVEGADRKSFFAIAESPNGVDNFHFWKRPLVLPDVDPAETNVYDMRLTAHQDGWIYGIFCSERHDDKAPAGDLSAAVAKAGIVRTRNLVDWERLPDLKAASQQRNVVLHPEFVNGKYALYT
;
A
#
# COMPACT_ATOMS: atom_id res chain seq x y z
N GLN A 1 -6.41 -23.39 10.83
CA GLN A 1 -6.99 -22.02 10.78
C GLN A 1 -8.40 -22.03 11.34
N MET A 2 -8.65 -21.29 12.40
CA MET A 2 -9.99 -21.16 12.95
C MET A 2 -10.71 -20.02 12.21
N CYS A 3 -11.73 -20.38 11.42
CA CYS A 3 -12.56 -19.43 10.69
C CYS A 3 -13.76 -19.08 11.55
N ILE A 4 -13.96 -17.80 11.85
CA ILE A 4 -15.18 -17.30 12.48
C ILE A 4 -16.14 -16.94 11.33
N ARG A 5 -17.25 -17.69 11.22
CA ARG A 5 -18.32 -17.31 10.28
C ARG A 5 -19.10 -16.15 10.88
N ASP A 6 -19.14 -15.03 10.17
CA ASP A 6 -20.12 -14.00 10.50
C ASP A 6 -21.55 -14.54 10.29
N ARG A 7 -22.46 -14.16 11.16
CA ARG A 7 -23.86 -14.65 11.14
C ARG A 7 -24.63 -14.32 9.86
N ASN A 8 -24.13 -13.33 9.09
CA ASN A 8 -24.74 -12.93 7.80
C ASN A 8 -24.31 -13.81 6.62
N GLY A 9 -23.37 -14.73 6.80
CA GLY A 9 -22.88 -15.65 5.75
C GLY A 9 -22.06 -15.01 4.62
N VAL A 10 -21.89 -13.70 4.61
CA VAL A 10 -21.22 -12.95 3.53
C VAL A 10 -19.72 -12.81 3.76
N ILE A 11 -19.31 -12.66 5.01
CA ILE A 11 -17.91 -12.42 5.40
C ILE A 11 -17.38 -13.60 6.22
N ARG A 12 -16.14 -14.01 5.93
CA ARG A 12 -15.37 -14.92 6.77
C ARG A 12 -14.28 -14.15 7.47
N ARG A 13 -14.21 -14.24 8.78
CA ARG A 13 -13.12 -13.68 9.57
C ARG A 13 -12.20 -14.80 10.05
N TYR A 14 -10.91 -14.50 10.08
CA TYR A 14 -9.88 -15.42 10.55
C TYR A 14 -9.27 -14.87 11.84
N VAL A 15 -8.84 -15.78 12.72
CA VAL A 15 -8.29 -15.42 14.03
C VAL A 15 -6.94 -14.70 13.91
N TYR A 16 -6.15 -15.09 12.91
CA TYR A 16 -4.81 -14.54 12.74
C TYR A 16 -4.75 -13.63 11.52
N PRO A 17 -3.98 -12.53 11.58
CA PRO A 17 -3.72 -11.69 10.41
C PRO A 17 -2.94 -12.50 9.36
N VAL A 18 -3.20 -12.23 8.08
CA VAL A 18 -2.53 -12.92 6.96
C VAL A 18 -1.09 -12.46 6.77
N LEU A 19 -0.80 -11.21 7.13
CA LEU A 19 0.54 -10.62 7.10
C LEU A 19 0.80 -9.80 8.36
N THR A 20 2.02 -9.95 8.87
CA THR A 20 2.54 -9.17 10.00
C THR A 20 3.94 -8.70 9.66
N ARG A 21 4.54 -7.85 10.48
CA ARG A 21 5.94 -7.45 10.34
C ARG A 21 6.93 -8.63 10.28
N GLN A 22 6.56 -9.79 10.81
CA GLN A 22 7.40 -10.99 10.80
C GLN A 22 7.52 -11.64 9.42
N HIS A 23 6.59 -11.35 8.50
CA HIS A 23 6.61 -11.83 7.12
C HIS A 23 7.49 -10.95 6.21
N ILE A 24 7.95 -9.80 6.71
CA ILE A 24 8.82 -8.91 5.93
C ILE A 24 10.14 -9.63 5.66
N PRO A 25 10.60 -9.68 4.40
CA PRO A 25 11.83 -10.36 4.02
C PRO A 25 13.02 -9.91 4.88
N LEU A 26 13.83 -10.86 5.34
CA LEU A 26 14.98 -10.55 6.19
C LEU A 26 16.02 -9.69 5.47
N GLU A 27 16.17 -9.89 4.16
CA GLU A 27 17.06 -9.11 3.31
C GLU A 27 16.67 -7.62 3.20
N TRP A 28 15.45 -7.24 3.59
CA TRP A 28 15.07 -5.82 3.71
C TRP A 28 15.50 -5.23 5.05
N ARG A 29 15.66 -6.08 6.07
CA ARG A 29 15.97 -5.68 7.43
C ARG A 29 17.47 -5.72 7.70
N TYR A 30 18.17 -6.69 7.12
CA TYR A 30 19.56 -6.98 7.40
C TYR A 30 20.41 -6.89 6.14
N ASP A 31 21.59 -6.34 6.27
CA ASP A 31 22.70 -6.57 5.35
C ASP A 31 23.45 -7.83 5.82
N PHE A 32 23.37 -8.89 5.03
CA PHE A 32 24.05 -10.16 5.35
C PHE A 32 25.52 -10.22 4.93
N ASN A 33 26.07 -9.12 4.42
CA ASN A 33 27.49 -9.07 4.08
C ASN A 33 28.33 -8.85 5.34
N PRO A 34 29.19 -9.82 5.75
CA PRO A 34 30.00 -9.70 6.96
C PRO A 34 31.04 -8.59 6.89
N ALA A 35 31.42 -8.14 5.68
CA ALA A 35 32.36 -7.03 5.54
C ALA A 35 31.71 -5.67 5.89
N THR A 36 30.41 -5.52 5.69
CA THR A 36 29.67 -4.28 5.98
C THR A 36 28.79 -4.38 7.23
N ASN A 37 28.46 -5.59 7.66
CA ASN A 37 27.66 -5.86 8.86
C ASN A 37 28.20 -7.08 9.64
N PRO A 38 29.41 -6.98 10.24
CA PRO A 38 30.07 -8.12 10.87
C PRO A 38 29.32 -8.71 12.06
N CYS A 39 28.52 -7.92 12.75
CA CYS A 39 27.70 -8.36 13.90
C CYS A 39 26.26 -8.72 13.51
N CYS A 40 25.95 -8.78 12.21
CA CYS A 40 24.59 -9.04 11.71
C CYS A 40 23.50 -8.18 12.40
N MET A 41 23.80 -6.90 12.56
CA MET A 41 22.85 -5.96 13.16
C MET A 41 21.73 -5.63 12.19
N GLU A 42 20.52 -5.47 12.71
CA GLU A 42 19.37 -4.99 11.92
C GLU A 42 19.64 -3.55 11.44
N ARG A 43 19.48 -3.33 10.12
CA ARG A 43 19.76 -2.03 9.49
C ARG A 43 18.51 -1.17 9.39
N ILE A 44 17.38 -1.79 9.14
CA ILE A 44 16.10 -1.10 8.99
C ILE A 44 15.08 -1.78 9.90
N GLY A 45 14.57 -1.04 10.88
CA GLY A 45 13.48 -1.50 11.73
C GLY A 45 12.12 -1.30 11.05
N PHE A 46 11.22 -2.26 11.25
CA PHE A 46 9.84 -2.18 10.78
C PHE A 46 8.86 -2.28 11.95
N ASN A 47 7.85 -1.39 11.95
CA ASN A 47 6.81 -1.39 12.97
C ASN A 47 5.69 -2.37 12.61
N ALA A 48 5.12 -2.21 11.41
CA ALA A 48 3.89 -2.90 11.06
C ALA A 48 3.72 -3.09 9.55
N THR A 49 2.83 -4.03 9.22
CA THR A 49 2.18 -4.14 7.91
C THR A 49 0.69 -3.88 8.12
N MET A 50 0.07 -3.04 7.30
CA MET A 50 -1.32 -2.64 7.50
C MET A 50 -2.00 -2.14 6.23
N ASN A 51 -3.32 -1.91 6.29
CA ASN A 51 -4.15 -1.18 5.34
C ASN A 51 -3.87 -1.50 3.86
N SER A 52 -3.93 -2.77 3.52
CA SER A 52 -3.61 -3.26 2.19
C SER A 52 -4.78 -3.10 1.22
N GLY A 53 -4.50 -2.66 0.00
CA GLY A 53 -5.37 -2.89 -1.14
C GLY A 53 -5.18 -4.31 -1.66
N ALA A 54 -6.26 -4.97 -2.08
CA ALA A 54 -6.20 -6.34 -2.55
C ALA A 54 -6.96 -6.53 -3.87
N LEU A 55 -6.50 -7.47 -4.68
CA LEU A 55 -7.21 -7.91 -5.89
C LEU A 55 -6.87 -9.36 -6.23
N LYS A 56 -7.73 -9.99 -7.03
CA LYS A 56 -7.42 -11.26 -7.68
C LYS A 56 -6.92 -10.99 -9.08
N TRP A 57 -5.73 -11.49 -9.41
CA TRP A 57 -5.09 -11.27 -10.68
C TRP A 57 -4.26 -12.49 -11.10
N ASN A 58 -4.39 -12.92 -12.36
CA ASN A 58 -3.68 -14.08 -12.93
C ASN A 58 -3.78 -15.34 -12.04
N GLY A 59 -4.97 -15.61 -11.50
CA GLY A 59 -5.22 -16.81 -10.69
C GLY A 59 -4.70 -16.75 -9.24
N LYS A 60 -4.00 -15.68 -8.86
CA LYS A 60 -3.49 -15.42 -7.51
C LYS A 60 -4.25 -14.30 -6.81
N TYR A 61 -4.12 -14.24 -5.50
CA TYR A 61 -4.59 -13.13 -4.68
C TYR A 61 -3.40 -12.26 -4.30
N LEU A 62 -3.51 -10.98 -4.61
CA LEU A 62 -2.44 -10.00 -4.43
C LEU A 62 -2.87 -8.92 -3.46
N MET A 63 -1.91 -8.43 -2.70
CA MET A 63 -2.08 -7.30 -1.81
C MET A 63 -0.97 -6.29 -2.05
N VAL A 64 -1.32 -5.01 -2.19
CA VAL A 64 -0.34 -3.93 -1.99
C VAL A 64 -0.41 -3.54 -0.53
N VAL A 65 0.62 -3.90 0.19
CA VAL A 65 0.70 -3.77 1.64
C VAL A 65 1.39 -2.46 1.99
N ARG A 66 0.80 -1.68 2.88
CA ARG A 66 1.51 -0.61 3.57
C ARG A 66 2.50 -1.24 4.54
N VAL A 67 3.78 -0.97 4.35
CA VAL A 67 4.85 -1.32 5.28
C VAL A 67 5.32 -0.05 5.95
N GLU A 68 5.28 -0.02 7.28
CA GLU A 68 5.71 1.14 8.06
C GLU A 68 7.06 0.86 8.72
N GLY A 69 8.02 1.76 8.51
CA GLY A 69 9.32 1.73 9.14
C GLY A 69 9.29 2.22 10.59
N ALA A 70 10.39 2.01 11.31
CA ALA A 70 10.56 2.51 12.68
C ALA A 70 10.54 4.05 12.77
N ASP A 71 10.82 4.73 11.66
CA ASP A 71 10.72 6.18 11.48
C ASP A 71 9.29 6.67 11.26
N ARG A 72 8.30 5.74 11.24
CA ARG A 72 6.88 5.98 10.97
C ARG A 72 6.58 6.43 9.53
N LYS A 73 7.55 6.35 8.63
CA LYS A 73 7.32 6.51 7.20
C LYS A 73 6.89 5.18 6.59
N SER A 74 6.13 5.27 5.52
CA SER A 74 5.56 4.09 4.88
C SER A 74 6.01 3.97 3.43
N PHE A 75 6.06 2.76 2.96
CA PHE A 75 6.20 2.41 1.56
C PHE A 75 5.26 1.26 1.21
N PHE A 76 5.17 0.93 -0.06
CA PHE A 76 4.32 -0.17 -0.53
C PHE A 76 5.14 -1.39 -0.91
N ALA A 77 4.56 -2.54 -0.66
CA ALA A 77 5.13 -3.81 -1.07
C ALA A 77 4.03 -4.77 -1.53
N ILE A 78 4.31 -5.57 -2.55
CA ILE A 78 3.36 -6.55 -3.05
C ILE A 78 3.57 -7.87 -2.32
N ALA A 79 2.47 -8.45 -1.85
CA ALA A 79 2.42 -9.81 -1.35
C ALA A 79 1.38 -10.60 -2.13
N GLU A 80 1.65 -11.90 -2.32
CA GLU A 80 0.76 -12.79 -3.05
C GLU A 80 0.44 -14.05 -2.26
N SER A 81 -0.72 -14.63 -2.55
CA SER A 81 -1.21 -15.90 -2.01
C SER A 81 -1.91 -16.70 -3.09
N PRO A 82 -1.79 -18.04 -3.11
CA PRO A 82 -2.52 -18.89 -4.04
C PRO A 82 -4.02 -18.97 -3.77
N ASN A 83 -4.47 -18.72 -2.54
CA ASN A 83 -5.85 -18.94 -2.11
C ASN A 83 -6.52 -17.73 -1.43
N GLY A 84 -5.77 -16.65 -1.15
CA GLY A 84 -6.27 -15.44 -0.50
C GLY A 84 -6.58 -15.57 1.00
N VAL A 85 -6.22 -16.69 1.60
CA VAL A 85 -6.50 -17.03 3.01
C VAL A 85 -5.22 -17.18 3.82
N ASP A 86 -4.23 -17.84 3.24
CA ASP A 86 -2.93 -18.12 3.84
C ASP A 86 -1.83 -18.15 2.80
N ASN A 87 -0.60 -18.52 3.23
CA ASN A 87 0.58 -18.57 2.37
C ASN A 87 0.84 -17.25 1.62
N PHE A 88 0.57 -16.14 2.27
CA PHE A 88 0.99 -14.85 1.75
C PHE A 88 2.51 -14.70 1.92
N HIS A 89 3.18 -14.27 0.85
CA HIS A 89 4.59 -13.91 0.88
C HIS A 89 4.83 -12.64 0.07
N PHE A 90 5.76 -11.83 0.53
CA PHE A 90 6.15 -10.62 -0.18
C PHE A 90 6.95 -10.95 -1.44
N TRP A 91 6.80 -10.13 -2.45
CA TRP A 91 7.71 -10.12 -3.58
C TRP A 91 9.11 -9.69 -3.13
N LYS A 92 10.12 -10.03 -3.93
CA LYS A 92 11.53 -9.81 -3.56
C LYS A 92 11.89 -8.34 -3.28
N ARG A 93 11.21 -7.41 -3.95
CA ARG A 93 11.51 -5.97 -3.83
C ARG A 93 10.25 -5.19 -3.45
N PRO A 94 10.39 -4.12 -2.66
CA PRO A 94 9.32 -3.15 -2.47
C PRO A 94 8.85 -2.56 -3.81
N LEU A 95 7.62 -2.06 -3.82
CA LEU A 95 7.10 -1.29 -4.92
C LEU A 95 7.76 0.10 -4.91
N VAL A 96 8.34 0.48 -6.04
CA VAL A 96 8.91 1.82 -6.22
C VAL A 96 7.88 2.67 -6.96
N LEU A 97 7.39 3.72 -6.32
CA LEU A 97 6.52 4.69 -6.98
C LEU A 97 7.37 5.54 -7.94
N PRO A 98 6.94 5.70 -9.20
CA PRO A 98 7.60 6.63 -10.12
C PRO A 98 7.23 8.08 -9.76
N ASP A 99 8.04 9.02 -10.24
CA ASP A 99 7.79 10.47 -10.21
C ASP A 99 7.31 10.97 -8.82
N VAL A 100 8.05 10.57 -7.77
CA VAL A 100 7.77 11.01 -6.41
C VAL A 100 7.96 12.53 -6.30
N ASP A 101 6.93 13.24 -5.86
CA ASP A 101 7.03 14.67 -5.60
C ASP A 101 7.91 14.90 -4.37
N PRO A 102 8.97 15.72 -4.45
CA PRO A 102 9.83 16.03 -3.31
C PRO A 102 9.10 16.59 -2.07
N ALA A 103 7.91 17.16 -2.26
CA ALA A 103 7.08 17.65 -1.17
C ALA A 103 6.30 16.53 -0.44
N GLU A 104 6.26 15.32 -0.99
CA GLU A 104 5.63 14.17 -0.32
C GLU A 104 6.44 13.77 0.91
N THR A 105 5.83 13.88 2.08
CA THR A 105 6.47 13.47 3.34
C THR A 105 6.15 12.05 3.73
N ASN A 106 5.05 11.48 3.22
CA ASN A 106 4.66 10.10 3.45
C ASN A 106 3.64 9.65 2.39
N VAL A 107 3.62 8.35 2.10
CA VAL A 107 2.62 7.70 1.23
C VAL A 107 2.08 6.46 1.93
N TYR A 108 0.75 6.25 1.90
CA TYR A 108 0.14 5.12 2.59
C TYR A 108 -1.24 4.75 2.06
N ASP A 109 -1.72 3.57 2.48
CA ASP A 109 -3.09 3.10 2.31
C ASP A 109 -3.56 3.00 0.86
N MET A 110 -2.74 2.39 -0.02
CA MET A 110 -3.11 2.17 -1.40
C MET A 110 -4.29 1.21 -1.53
N ARG A 111 -5.29 1.62 -2.28
CA ARG A 111 -6.42 0.79 -2.71
C ARG A 111 -6.25 0.40 -4.17
N LEU A 112 -6.42 -0.88 -4.47
CA LEU A 112 -6.28 -1.41 -5.83
C LEU A 112 -7.65 -1.63 -6.47
N THR A 113 -7.75 -1.27 -7.74
CA THR A 113 -8.92 -1.56 -8.57
C THR A 113 -8.47 -2.02 -9.95
N ALA A 114 -8.83 -3.25 -10.33
CA ALA A 114 -8.79 -3.66 -11.72
C ALA A 114 -9.99 -3.03 -12.43
N HIS A 115 -9.72 -2.13 -13.37
CA HIS A 115 -10.74 -1.35 -14.05
C HIS A 115 -11.06 -1.94 -15.44
N GLN A 116 -12.27 -1.72 -15.92
CA GLN A 116 -12.76 -2.24 -17.21
C GLN A 116 -11.94 -1.78 -18.43
N ASP A 117 -11.16 -0.71 -18.33
CA ASP A 117 -10.26 -0.24 -19.38
C ASP A 117 -8.96 -1.07 -19.51
N GLY A 118 -8.81 -2.11 -18.68
CA GLY A 118 -7.68 -3.02 -18.69
C GLY A 118 -6.47 -2.54 -17.86
N TRP A 119 -6.60 -1.44 -17.11
CA TRP A 119 -5.60 -1.00 -16.15
C TRP A 119 -5.94 -1.45 -14.73
N ILE A 120 -4.92 -1.63 -13.94
CA ILE A 120 -5.01 -1.73 -12.49
C ILE A 120 -4.60 -0.38 -11.93
N TYR A 121 -5.51 0.26 -11.22
CA TYR A 121 -5.27 1.54 -10.55
C TYR A 121 -4.94 1.31 -9.08
N GLY A 122 -3.95 2.06 -8.60
CA GLY A 122 -3.66 2.21 -7.18
C GLY A 122 -3.97 3.65 -6.76
N ILE A 123 -4.87 3.84 -5.81
CA ILE A 123 -5.12 5.15 -5.22
C ILE A 123 -4.67 5.12 -3.77
N PHE A 124 -3.86 6.07 -3.38
CA PHE A 124 -3.22 6.10 -2.08
C PHE A 124 -3.23 7.50 -1.48
N CYS A 125 -3.01 7.59 -0.19
CA CYS A 125 -2.80 8.86 0.48
C CYS A 125 -1.37 9.34 0.23
N SER A 126 -1.24 10.51 -0.36
CA SER A 126 -0.02 11.30 -0.48
C SER A 126 -0.10 12.43 0.53
N GLU A 127 0.79 12.42 1.50
CA GLU A 127 0.81 13.37 2.59
C GLU A 127 1.95 14.37 2.42
N ARG A 128 1.68 15.63 2.74
CA ARG A 128 2.62 16.74 2.66
C ARG A 128 2.55 17.56 3.92
N HIS A 129 3.60 18.29 4.23
CA HIS A 129 3.53 19.27 5.30
C HIS A 129 2.47 20.35 4.99
N ASP A 130 1.75 20.80 6.03
CA ASP A 130 0.81 21.92 5.89
C ASP A 130 1.59 23.23 5.99
N ASP A 131 1.75 23.93 4.87
CA ASP A 131 2.43 25.23 4.80
C ASP A 131 1.76 26.33 5.65
N LYS A 132 0.53 26.10 6.08
CA LYS A 132 -0.22 27.01 6.97
C LYS A 132 -0.02 26.69 8.44
N ALA A 133 0.68 25.62 8.77
CA ALA A 133 0.95 25.26 10.15
C ALA A 133 1.90 26.25 10.83
N PRO A 134 1.81 26.41 12.15
CA PRO A 134 2.78 27.21 12.90
C PRO A 134 4.22 26.73 12.65
N ALA A 135 5.15 27.66 12.64
CA ALA A 135 6.57 27.32 12.47
C ALA A 135 7.02 26.32 13.55
N GLY A 136 7.61 25.22 13.11
CA GLY A 136 8.08 24.13 13.98
C GLY A 136 7.07 23.03 14.26
N ASP A 137 5.82 23.14 13.82
CA ASP A 137 4.85 22.03 13.89
C ASP A 137 5.10 21.02 12.75
N LEU A 138 5.86 19.99 13.05
CA LEU A 138 6.16 18.90 12.12
C LEU A 138 5.03 17.85 12.01
N SER A 139 3.99 17.96 12.84
CA SER A 139 2.87 17.02 12.87
C SER A 139 1.74 17.42 11.92
N ALA A 140 1.66 18.69 11.55
CA ALA A 140 0.62 19.18 10.67
C ALA A 140 0.84 18.70 9.23
N ALA A 141 -0.15 18.00 8.69
CA ALA A 141 -0.09 17.45 7.35
C ALA A 141 -1.40 17.61 6.59
N VAL A 142 -1.28 17.87 5.29
CA VAL A 142 -2.38 17.84 4.33
C VAL A 142 -2.27 16.60 3.47
N ALA A 143 -3.40 16.01 3.12
CA ALA A 143 -3.47 14.79 2.36
C ALA A 143 -4.17 14.97 1.02
N LYS A 144 -3.63 14.34 -0.02
CA LYS A 144 -4.22 14.22 -1.34
C LYS A 144 -4.34 12.74 -1.72
N ALA A 145 -5.24 12.43 -2.62
CA ALA A 145 -5.27 11.12 -3.25
C ALA A 145 -4.28 11.08 -4.42
N GLY A 146 -3.16 10.40 -4.23
CA GLY A 146 -2.21 10.08 -5.29
C GLY A 146 -2.73 8.93 -6.13
N ILE A 147 -2.48 8.95 -7.44
CA ILE A 147 -2.99 7.95 -8.38
C ILE A 147 -1.83 7.35 -9.16
N VAL A 148 -1.77 6.04 -9.19
CA VAL A 148 -0.88 5.28 -10.08
C VAL A 148 -1.67 4.24 -10.86
N ARG A 149 -1.13 3.78 -11.97
CA ARG A 149 -1.70 2.66 -12.72
C ARG A 149 -0.61 1.73 -13.24
N THR A 150 -1.00 0.49 -13.49
CA THR A 150 -0.13 -0.55 -14.02
C THR A 150 -0.92 -1.57 -14.83
N ARG A 151 -0.23 -2.37 -15.64
CA ARG A 151 -0.80 -3.55 -16.29
C ARG A 151 -0.23 -4.87 -15.78
N ASN A 152 0.86 -4.81 -15.03
CA ASN A 152 1.64 -5.99 -14.63
C ASN A 152 2.07 -5.96 -13.15
N LEU A 153 1.71 -4.93 -12.39
CA LEU A 153 2.07 -4.69 -10.99
C LEU A 153 3.59 -4.49 -10.75
N VAL A 154 4.37 -4.41 -11.81
CA VAL A 154 5.83 -4.16 -11.77
C VAL A 154 6.14 -2.75 -12.25
N ASP A 155 5.65 -2.42 -13.43
CA ASP A 155 5.84 -1.12 -14.04
C ASP A 155 4.64 -0.24 -13.72
N TRP A 156 4.87 0.85 -13.02
CA TRP A 156 3.85 1.78 -12.56
C TRP A 156 4.01 3.13 -13.24
N GLU A 157 2.91 3.74 -13.58
CA GLU A 157 2.82 5.10 -14.10
C GLU A 157 2.11 5.98 -13.07
N ARG A 158 2.74 7.09 -12.70
CA ARG A 158 2.12 8.11 -11.84
C ARG A 158 1.20 8.98 -12.67
N LEU A 159 -0.01 9.17 -12.19
CA LEU A 159 -0.97 10.13 -12.74
C LEU A 159 -1.05 11.36 -11.82
N PRO A 160 -1.59 12.49 -12.32
CA PRO A 160 -1.85 13.64 -11.45
C PRO A 160 -2.71 13.27 -10.25
N ASP A 161 -2.40 13.85 -9.10
CA ASP A 161 -3.21 13.70 -7.90
C ASP A 161 -4.65 14.16 -8.14
N LEU A 162 -5.59 13.55 -7.43
CA LEU A 162 -7.00 13.94 -7.48
C LEU A 162 -7.15 15.40 -7.02
N LYS A 163 -7.73 16.21 -7.88
CA LYS A 163 -8.09 17.59 -7.56
C LYS A 163 -9.43 17.61 -6.83
N ALA A 164 -9.42 17.87 -5.53
CA ALA A 164 -10.60 17.96 -4.69
C ALA A 164 -10.52 19.22 -3.82
N ALA A 165 -11.69 19.73 -3.40
CA ALA A 165 -11.77 20.91 -2.52
C ALA A 165 -11.40 20.58 -1.07
N SER A 166 -11.43 19.31 -0.68
CA SER A 166 -11.11 18.83 0.66
C SER A 166 -9.98 17.79 0.61
N GLN A 167 -9.39 17.52 1.76
CA GLN A 167 -8.41 16.45 1.89
C GLN A 167 -9.04 15.10 1.58
N GLN A 168 -8.29 14.24 0.86
CA GLN A 168 -8.74 12.92 0.44
C GLN A 168 -7.75 11.85 0.88
N ARG A 169 -8.19 10.92 1.76
CA ARG A 169 -7.32 9.89 2.34
C ARG A 169 -7.66 8.47 1.90
N ASN A 170 -8.94 8.13 1.76
CA ASN A 170 -9.39 6.74 1.55
C ASN A 170 -10.21 6.61 0.26
N VAL A 171 -9.72 7.15 -0.83
CA VAL A 171 -10.41 7.13 -2.12
C VAL A 171 -10.31 5.75 -2.75
N VAL A 172 -11.42 5.28 -3.30
CA VAL A 172 -11.49 4.01 -4.04
C VAL A 172 -12.08 4.26 -5.42
N LEU A 173 -11.45 3.75 -6.47
CA LEU A 173 -11.98 3.80 -7.82
C LEU A 173 -13.06 2.74 -8.02
N HIS A 174 -14.18 3.11 -8.62
CA HIS A 174 -15.17 2.14 -9.13
C HIS A 174 -14.54 1.31 -10.26
N PRO A 175 -14.80 -0.01 -10.32
CA PRO A 175 -14.14 -0.87 -11.32
C PRO A 175 -14.63 -0.64 -12.77
N GLU A 176 -15.73 0.06 -12.95
CA GLU A 176 -16.37 0.31 -14.24
C GLU A 176 -16.61 1.80 -14.45
N PHE A 177 -16.77 2.22 -15.71
CA PHE A 177 -17.24 3.56 -16.00
C PHE A 177 -18.70 3.72 -15.57
N VAL A 178 -18.99 4.82 -14.92
CA VAL A 178 -20.37 5.24 -14.58
C VAL A 178 -20.73 6.41 -15.49
N ASN A 179 -21.73 6.23 -16.35
CA ASN A 179 -22.10 7.22 -17.37
C ASN A 179 -20.92 7.67 -18.25
N GLY A 180 -20.05 6.73 -18.62
CA GLY A 180 -18.86 7.00 -19.45
C GLY A 180 -17.72 7.74 -18.75
N LYS A 181 -17.74 7.84 -17.43
CA LYS A 181 -16.73 8.54 -16.62
C LYS A 181 -16.17 7.64 -15.54
N TYR A 182 -14.92 7.91 -15.14
CA TYR A 182 -14.37 7.31 -13.92
C TYR A 182 -15.15 7.82 -12.70
N ALA A 183 -15.56 6.91 -11.84
CA ALA A 183 -16.28 7.21 -10.61
C ALA A 183 -15.42 6.83 -9.39
N LEU A 184 -15.44 7.68 -8.37
CA LEU A 184 -14.63 7.52 -7.16
C LEU A 184 -15.56 7.56 -5.95
N TYR A 185 -15.26 6.71 -4.98
CA TYR A 185 -15.81 6.79 -3.62
C TYR A 185 -14.81 7.59 -2.77
N THR A 186 -15.30 8.66 -2.15
CA THR A 186 -14.47 9.58 -1.32
C THR A 186 -15.06 9.72 0.07
#